data_3a8be061851897f6920d55a9501ca132
#
_entry.id   3a8be061851897f6920d55a9501ca132
#
_cell.length_a   1.000
_cell.length_b   1.000
_cell.length_c   1.000
_cell.angle_alpha   90.00
_cell.angle_beta   90.00
_cell.angle_gamma   90.00
#
_symmetry.space_group_name_H-M   'P 1'
#
loop_
_entity.id
_entity.type
_entity.pdbx_description
1 polymer ?
#
loop_
_entity_poly.entity_id
_entity_poly.type
_entity_poly.pdbx_seq_one_letter_code
_entity_poly.pdbx_strand_id
1 'polypeptide(L)'
;ISEGLLSLDDKLVDMFPEHCPEDPSDNLKEVTVKDLLTMTCGHSTDPTYASRTNTEVSWIRLFMEHPFTHKPGTLYCYNSLGTYVLSAMVQKVTDQKLVDYLFPRLFRPLGINNVSWAESPEGVNTGGWGLFLKTEDLAKMGLMILQKGQFNGCQVVPAEWIESASSAQVPCVPAGMNSDDADK
;
A
#
# COMPACT_ATOMS: atom_id res chain seq x y z
N ILE A 1 -10.07 -0.64 -6.31
CA ILE A 1 -11.19 -1.37 -5.69
C ILE A 1 -12.51 -0.85 -6.24
N SER A 2 -12.87 0.41 -6.02
CA SER A 2 -14.18 0.97 -6.45
C SER A 2 -14.45 0.89 -7.96
N GLU A 3 -13.43 0.84 -8.80
CA GLU A 3 -13.54 0.66 -10.25
C GLU A 3 -13.54 -0.82 -10.68
N GLY A 4 -13.49 -1.77 -9.72
CA GLY A 4 -13.48 -3.21 -10.00
C GLY A 4 -12.18 -3.75 -10.62
N LEU A 5 -11.10 -2.96 -10.63
CA LEU A 5 -9.81 -3.35 -11.22
C LEU A 5 -8.96 -4.23 -10.28
N LEU A 6 -9.19 -4.10 -8.97
CA LEU A 6 -8.55 -4.89 -7.91
C LEU A 6 -9.61 -5.26 -6.87
N SER A 7 -9.45 -6.43 -6.26
CA SER A 7 -10.17 -6.88 -5.08
C SER A 7 -9.26 -6.85 -3.84
N LEU A 8 -9.86 -6.73 -2.66
CA LEU A 8 -9.13 -6.91 -1.40
C LEU A 8 -8.60 -8.33 -1.22
N ASP A 9 -9.25 -9.31 -1.88
CA ASP A 9 -8.93 -10.73 -1.80
C ASP A 9 -7.97 -11.21 -2.90
N ASP A 10 -7.59 -10.32 -3.83
CA ASP A 10 -6.60 -10.66 -4.88
C ASP A 10 -5.26 -11.03 -4.23
N LYS A 11 -4.68 -12.13 -4.67
CA LYS A 11 -3.44 -12.66 -4.11
C LYS A 11 -2.21 -12.06 -4.77
N LEU A 12 -1.20 -11.78 -3.95
CA LEU A 12 0.07 -11.23 -4.41
C LEU A 12 0.75 -12.15 -5.46
N VAL A 13 0.76 -13.46 -5.21
CA VAL A 13 1.42 -14.44 -6.09
C VAL A 13 0.75 -14.53 -7.46
N ASP A 14 -0.56 -14.33 -7.54
CA ASP A 14 -1.31 -14.34 -8.79
C ASP A 14 -1.09 -13.04 -9.58
N MET A 15 -0.85 -11.94 -8.86
CA MET A 15 -0.56 -10.65 -9.48
C MET A 15 0.84 -10.58 -10.09
N PHE A 16 1.83 -11.22 -9.48
CA PHE A 16 3.23 -11.16 -9.90
C PHE A 16 3.89 -12.54 -9.93
N PRO A 17 3.37 -13.50 -10.73
CA PRO A 17 3.93 -14.83 -10.81
C PRO A 17 5.40 -14.84 -11.29
N GLU A 18 5.78 -13.85 -12.12
CA GLU A 18 7.14 -13.67 -12.64
C GLU A 18 8.18 -13.29 -11.59
N HIS A 19 7.74 -12.77 -10.44
CA HIS A 19 8.59 -12.40 -9.30
C HIS A 19 8.52 -13.40 -8.14
N CYS A 20 7.63 -14.41 -8.25
CA CYS A 20 7.44 -15.41 -7.22
C CYS A 20 8.68 -16.31 -7.11
N PRO A 21 9.18 -16.62 -5.89
CA PRO A 21 10.24 -17.63 -5.73
C PRO A 21 9.78 -18.99 -6.24
N GLU A 22 10.73 -19.86 -6.61
CA GLU A 22 10.43 -21.21 -7.11
C GLU A 22 9.68 -22.08 -6.08
N ASP A 23 9.98 -21.88 -4.79
CA ASP A 23 9.32 -22.57 -3.68
C ASP A 23 8.74 -21.53 -2.69
N PRO A 24 7.57 -20.93 -3.02
CA PRO A 24 6.95 -19.94 -2.18
C PRO A 24 6.39 -20.56 -0.91
N SER A 25 6.64 -19.93 0.24
CA SER A 25 6.08 -20.38 1.53
C SER A 25 4.55 -20.35 1.50
N ASP A 26 3.92 -21.17 2.34
CA ASP A 26 2.45 -21.19 2.43
C ASP A 26 1.89 -19.84 2.89
N ASN A 27 2.61 -19.10 3.74
CA ASN A 27 2.23 -17.75 4.12
C ASN A 27 2.26 -16.78 2.93
N LEU A 28 3.32 -16.80 2.09
CA LEU A 28 3.37 -15.97 0.89
C LEU A 28 2.20 -16.24 -0.06
N LYS A 29 1.83 -17.51 -0.25
CA LYS A 29 0.68 -17.91 -1.11
C LYS A 29 -0.66 -17.35 -0.64
N GLU A 30 -0.76 -17.03 0.65
CA GLU A 30 -2.00 -16.50 1.26
C GLU A 30 -2.08 -14.96 1.26
N VAL A 31 -0.98 -14.23 1.02
CA VAL A 31 -0.94 -12.77 1.06
C VAL A 31 -1.93 -12.14 0.08
N THR A 32 -2.79 -11.27 0.58
CA THR A 32 -3.80 -10.55 -0.20
C THR A 32 -3.52 -9.05 -0.25
N VAL A 33 -4.22 -8.34 -1.14
CA VAL A 33 -4.24 -6.86 -1.20
C VAL A 33 -4.62 -6.28 0.16
N LYS A 34 -5.60 -6.89 0.87
CA LYS A 34 -6.00 -6.46 2.21
C LYS A 34 -4.85 -6.53 3.20
N ASP A 35 -4.08 -7.61 3.20
CA ASP A 35 -2.94 -7.78 4.12
C ASP A 35 -1.84 -6.75 3.86
N LEU A 36 -1.61 -6.38 2.60
CA LEU A 36 -0.68 -5.30 2.25
C LEU A 36 -1.19 -3.94 2.74
N LEU A 37 -2.48 -3.62 2.54
CA LEU A 37 -3.09 -2.37 2.97
C LEU A 37 -3.11 -2.20 4.50
N THR A 38 -3.29 -3.30 5.23
CA THR A 38 -3.32 -3.31 6.70
C THR A 38 -1.95 -3.53 7.34
N MET A 39 -0.89 -3.68 6.50
CA MET A 39 0.49 -3.96 6.96
C MET A 39 0.59 -5.25 7.80
N THR A 40 -0.16 -6.28 7.41
CA THR A 40 -0.20 -7.59 8.07
C THR A 40 0.18 -8.74 7.13
N CYS A 41 1.05 -8.47 6.16
CA CYS A 41 1.42 -9.45 5.13
C CYS A 41 2.18 -10.69 5.64
N GLY A 42 2.62 -10.70 6.90
CA GLY A 42 3.32 -11.84 7.51
C GLY A 42 4.83 -11.66 7.65
N HIS A 43 5.38 -10.51 7.26
CA HIS A 43 6.76 -10.13 7.57
C HIS A 43 6.89 -9.76 9.06
N SER A 44 8.05 -10.07 9.67
CA SER A 44 8.41 -9.61 11.03
C SER A 44 9.28 -8.35 11.01
N THR A 45 9.78 -7.94 9.85
CA THR A 45 10.60 -6.74 9.64
C THR A 45 10.30 -6.12 8.29
N ASP A 46 10.49 -4.79 8.15
CA ASP A 46 10.32 -4.09 6.89
C ASP A 46 11.54 -4.30 5.96
N PRO A 47 11.39 -4.92 4.77
CA PRO A 47 12.48 -5.14 3.84
C PRO A 47 12.90 -3.90 3.03
N THR A 48 12.32 -2.73 3.27
CA THR A 48 12.57 -1.50 2.49
C THR A 48 14.05 -1.12 2.39
N TYR A 49 14.85 -1.39 3.42
CA TYR A 49 16.29 -1.10 3.36
C TYR A 49 16.99 -1.91 2.27
N ALA A 50 16.61 -3.17 2.08
CA ALA A 50 17.19 -4.02 1.05
C ALA A 50 16.91 -3.47 -0.37
N SER A 51 15.74 -2.90 -0.62
CA SER A 51 15.40 -2.30 -1.92
C SER A 51 16.24 -1.05 -2.22
N ARG A 52 16.59 -0.26 -1.19
CA ARG A 52 17.42 0.95 -1.36
C ARG A 52 18.88 0.66 -1.68
N THR A 53 19.38 -0.49 -1.28
CA THR A 53 20.77 -0.92 -1.46
C THR A 53 20.98 -1.84 -2.65
N ASN A 54 19.90 -2.38 -3.22
CA ASN A 54 19.95 -3.29 -4.36
C ASN A 54 19.11 -2.72 -5.51
N THR A 55 19.79 -2.25 -6.56
CA THR A 55 19.17 -1.66 -7.74
C THR A 55 19.07 -2.63 -8.93
N GLU A 56 19.63 -3.83 -8.81
CA GLU A 56 19.68 -4.81 -9.89
C GLU A 56 18.54 -5.83 -9.82
N VAL A 57 17.93 -5.98 -8.63
CA VAL A 57 16.83 -6.93 -8.40
C VAL A 57 15.53 -6.17 -8.29
N SER A 58 14.46 -6.69 -8.91
CA SER A 58 13.11 -6.15 -8.76
C SER A 58 12.71 -6.00 -7.30
N TRP A 59 12.17 -4.85 -6.93
CA TRP A 59 11.72 -4.59 -5.57
C TRP A 59 10.53 -5.47 -5.17
N ILE A 60 9.71 -5.88 -6.15
CA ILE A 60 8.63 -6.85 -5.91
C ILE A 60 9.24 -8.20 -5.54
N ARG A 61 10.26 -8.61 -6.26
CA ARG A 61 10.98 -9.86 -5.97
C ARG A 61 11.65 -9.81 -4.59
N LEU A 62 12.33 -8.72 -4.24
CA LEU A 62 12.90 -8.52 -2.90
C LEU A 62 11.84 -8.63 -1.80
N PHE A 63 10.64 -8.08 -2.05
CA PHE A 63 9.52 -8.20 -1.12
C PHE A 63 9.07 -9.66 -0.96
N MET A 64 8.91 -10.39 -2.07
CA MET A 64 8.42 -11.77 -2.07
C MET A 64 9.44 -12.78 -1.56
N GLU A 65 10.74 -12.52 -1.70
CA GLU A 65 11.83 -13.34 -1.17
C GLU A 65 12.12 -13.10 0.32
N HIS A 66 11.64 -11.96 0.87
CA HIS A 66 11.77 -11.71 2.31
C HIS A 66 10.92 -12.69 3.12
N PRO A 67 11.43 -13.25 4.26
CA PRO A 67 10.73 -14.31 4.98
C PRO A 67 9.35 -13.93 5.51
N PHE A 68 8.31 -14.65 5.11
CA PHE A 68 6.94 -14.56 5.63
C PHE A 68 6.80 -15.47 6.84
N THR A 69 7.23 -15.02 8.02
CA THR A 69 7.33 -15.83 9.24
C THR A 69 6.03 -15.98 9.99
N HIS A 70 5.02 -15.17 9.64
CA HIS A 70 3.70 -15.16 10.27
C HIS A 70 2.60 -15.37 9.23
N LYS A 71 1.47 -15.91 9.69
CA LYS A 71 0.29 -16.00 8.83
C LYS A 71 -0.22 -14.60 8.50
N PRO A 72 -0.54 -14.28 7.22
CA PRO A 72 -1.14 -13.01 6.85
C PRO A 72 -2.38 -12.68 7.70
N GLY A 73 -2.55 -11.41 8.04
CA GLY A 73 -3.62 -10.92 8.88
C GLY A 73 -3.41 -11.08 10.40
N THR A 74 -2.28 -11.65 10.86
CA THR A 74 -2.09 -11.97 12.30
C THR A 74 -1.10 -11.08 13.03
N LEU A 75 -0.13 -10.47 12.33
CA LEU A 75 0.87 -9.60 12.92
C LEU A 75 0.96 -8.30 12.15
N TYR A 76 0.77 -7.17 12.84
CA TYR A 76 1.07 -5.85 12.29
C TYR A 76 2.60 -5.65 12.26
N CYS A 77 3.12 -5.35 11.07
CA CYS A 77 4.49 -4.94 10.85
C CYS A 77 4.52 -3.82 9.84
N TYR A 78 4.87 -2.59 10.28
CA TYR A 78 4.99 -1.45 9.36
C TYR A 78 5.90 -1.83 8.19
N ASN A 79 5.40 -1.64 6.95
CA ASN A 79 6.06 -2.17 5.76
C ASN A 79 5.90 -1.21 4.57
N SER A 80 6.91 -0.38 4.36
CA SER A 80 6.90 0.58 3.25
C SER A 80 7.05 -0.11 1.89
N LEU A 81 7.77 -1.24 1.82
CA LEU A 81 7.91 -1.98 0.57
C LEU A 81 6.60 -2.67 0.17
N GLY A 82 5.77 -3.07 1.14
CA GLY A 82 4.41 -3.55 0.88
C GLY A 82 3.53 -2.48 0.21
N THR A 83 3.68 -1.21 0.60
CA THR A 83 2.97 -0.10 -0.06
C THR A 83 3.49 0.15 -1.49
N TYR A 84 4.79 -0.07 -1.73
CA TYR A 84 5.33 -0.07 -3.08
C TYR A 84 4.71 -1.17 -3.95
N VAL A 85 4.54 -2.37 -3.41
CA VAL A 85 3.88 -3.49 -4.12
C VAL A 85 2.44 -3.12 -4.50
N LEU A 86 1.69 -2.45 -3.61
CA LEU A 86 0.35 -1.92 -3.95
C LEU A 86 0.40 -0.90 -5.10
N SER A 87 1.41 -0.02 -5.13
CA SER A 87 1.63 0.91 -6.25
C SER A 87 1.88 0.16 -7.56
N ALA A 88 2.71 -0.87 -7.53
CA ALA A 88 2.99 -1.73 -8.68
C ALA A 88 1.74 -2.48 -9.16
N MET A 89 0.88 -2.97 -8.24
CA MET A 89 -0.40 -3.58 -8.58
C MET A 89 -1.30 -2.59 -9.34
N VAL A 90 -1.42 -1.35 -8.88
CA VAL A 90 -2.19 -0.32 -9.59
C VAL A 90 -1.61 -0.09 -10.98
N GLN A 91 -0.30 0.07 -11.11
CA GLN A 91 0.34 0.26 -12.41
C GLN A 91 0.10 -0.93 -13.33
N LYS A 92 0.19 -2.17 -12.83
CA LYS A 92 -0.04 -3.38 -13.62
C LYS A 92 -1.47 -3.47 -14.17
N VAL A 93 -2.48 -3.17 -13.37
CA VAL A 93 -3.89 -3.33 -13.80
C VAL A 93 -4.41 -2.13 -14.60
N THR A 94 -3.72 -0.99 -14.55
CA THR A 94 -4.18 0.25 -15.24
C THR A 94 -3.29 0.65 -16.40
N ASP A 95 -2.09 0.08 -16.52
CA ASP A 95 -1.02 0.51 -17.43
C ASP A 95 -0.64 2.00 -17.27
N GLN A 96 -0.82 2.52 -16.04
CA GLN A 96 -0.52 3.91 -15.68
C GLN A 96 0.29 3.95 -14.39
N LYS A 97 1.25 4.87 -14.30
CA LYS A 97 1.90 5.15 -13.02
C LYS A 97 0.87 5.58 -11.98
N LEU A 98 1.10 5.25 -10.71
CA LEU A 98 0.17 5.58 -9.64
C LEU A 98 -0.16 7.09 -9.60
N VAL A 99 0.83 7.97 -9.81
CA VAL A 99 0.61 9.42 -9.84
C VAL A 99 -0.32 9.83 -10.99
N ASP A 100 -0.14 9.25 -12.18
CA ASP A 100 -0.94 9.56 -13.37
C ASP A 100 -2.37 9.03 -13.21
N TYR A 101 -2.52 7.82 -12.67
CA TYR A 101 -3.82 7.22 -12.35
C TYR A 101 -4.61 8.04 -11.33
N LEU A 102 -3.94 8.54 -10.28
CA LEU A 102 -4.56 9.32 -9.22
C LEU A 102 -4.80 10.78 -9.63
N PHE A 103 -4.08 11.31 -10.61
CA PHE A 103 -4.19 12.73 -10.96
C PHE A 103 -5.62 13.15 -11.31
N PRO A 104 -6.34 12.52 -12.25
CA PRO A 104 -7.73 12.88 -12.56
C PRO A 104 -8.73 12.47 -11.47
N ARG A 105 -8.41 11.48 -10.63
CA ARG A 105 -9.33 10.86 -9.65
C ARG A 105 -9.27 11.48 -8.27
N LEU A 106 -8.08 11.89 -7.85
CA LEU A 106 -7.82 12.40 -6.51
C LEU A 106 -7.27 13.83 -6.55
N PHE A 107 -6.13 14.03 -7.22
CA PHE A 107 -5.40 15.29 -7.12
C PHE A 107 -6.15 16.45 -7.77
N ARG A 108 -6.63 16.28 -9.00
CA ARG A 108 -7.39 17.33 -9.71
C ARG A 108 -8.68 17.72 -9.00
N PRO A 109 -9.55 16.80 -8.53
CA PRO A 109 -10.74 17.16 -7.75
C PRO A 109 -10.43 17.94 -6.48
N LEU A 110 -9.28 17.72 -5.84
CA LEU A 110 -8.80 18.45 -4.69
C LEU A 110 -8.12 19.78 -5.05
N GLY A 111 -8.01 20.13 -6.35
CA GLY A 111 -7.28 21.31 -6.81
C GLY A 111 -5.78 21.23 -6.56
N ILE A 112 -5.20 20.02 -6.56
CA ILE A 112 -3.77 19.73 -6.41
C ILE A 112 -3.18 19.56 -7.80
N ASN A 113 -2.33 20.49 -8.25
CA ASN A 113 -1.83 20.48 -9.61
C ASN A 113 -0.33 20.16 -9.73
N ASN A 114 0.44 20.37 -8.67
CA ASN A 114 1.88 20.11 -8.65
C ASN A 114 2.17 18.91 -7.76
N VAL A 115 2.15 17.73 -8.37
CA VAL A 115 2.42 16.46 -7.71
C VAL A 115 3.61 15.82 -8.37
N SER A 116 4.57 15.37 -7.57
CA SER A 116 5.61 14.46 -8.04
C SER A 116 5.77 13.32 -7.04
N TRP A 117 6.08 12.14 -7.55
CA TRP A 117 6.28 10.95 -6.75
C TRP A 117 7.58 10.26 -7.16
N ALA A 118 8.43 9.94 -6.20
CA ALA A 118 9.66 9.19 -6.47
C ALA A 118 9.35 7.83 -7.10
N GLU A 119 10.29 7.35 -7.91
CA GLU A 119 10.17 6.09 -8.64
C GLU A 119 11.26 5.11 -8.24
N SER A 120 10.96 3.83 -8.35
CA SER A 120 11.95 2.76 -8.31
C SER A 120 12.78 2.76 -9.61
N PRO A 121 13.90 2.01 -9.65
CA PRO A 121 14.65 1.79 -10.89
C PRO A 121 13.80 1.20 -12.02
N GLU A 122 12.70 0.52 -11.69
CA GLU A 122 11.76 -0.10 -12.63
C GLU A 122 10.70 0.89 -13.16
N GLY A 123 10.73 2.15 -12.73
CA GLY A 123 9.77 3.18 -13.16
C GLY A 123 8.39 3.08 -12.50
N VAL A 124 8.31 2.43 -11.34
CA VAL A 124 7.10 2.36 -10.53
C VAL A 124 7.17 3.40 -9.41
N ASN A 125 6.11 4.18 -9.19
CA ASN A 125 6.06 5.10 -8.05
C ASN A 125 6.21 4.35 -6.72
N THR A 126 7.00 4.90 -5.78
CA THR A 126 7.38 4.19 -4.56
C THR A 126 6.23 3.89 -3.60
N GLY A 127 5.06 4.53 -3.76
CA GLY A 127 3.85 4.25 -3.00
C GLY A 127 3.94 4.65 -1.52
N GLY A 128 4.87 4.08 -0.78
CA GLY A 128 5.03 4.28 0.66
C GLY A 128 5.84 5.50 1.08
N TRP A 129 6.54 6.17 0.14
CA TRP A 129 7.35 7.38 0.40
C TRP A 129 7.53 8.19 -0.89
N GLY A 130 8.19 9.36 -0.77
CA GLY A 130 8.60 10.14 -1.93
C GLY A 130 7.49 10.86 -2.68
N LEU A 131 6.29 10.99 -2.10
CA LEU A 131 5.25 11.87 -2.60
C LEU A 131 5.56 13.31 -2.15
N PHE A 132 5.67 14.23 -3.10
CA PHE A 132 5.93 15.64 -2.85
C PHE A 132 4.65 16.46 -3.11
N LEU A 133 4.17 17.10 -2.06
CA LEU A 133 3.00 17.96 -2.04
C LEU A 133 3.30 19.24 -1.27
N LYS A 134 2.55 20.30 -1.52
CA LYS A 134 2.53 21.47 -0.64
C LYS A 134 1.78 21.14 0.66
N THR A 135 2.10 21.85 1.74
CA THR A 135 1.42 21.67 3.03
C THR A 135 -0.09 21.91 2.92
N GLU A 136 -0.50 22.91 2.14
CA GLU A 136 -1.90 23.19 1.86
C GLU A 136 -2.63 22.06 1.13
N ASP A 137 -1.93 21.31 0.25
CA ASP A 137 -2.50 20.18 -0.47
C ASP A 137 -2.72 18.98 0.45
N LEU A 138 -1.82 18.77 1.40
CA LEU A 138 -2.00 17.76 2.45
C LEU A 138 -3.21 18.10 3.34
N ALA A 139 -3.43 19.37 3.65
CA ALA A 139 -4.60 19.81 4.40
C ALA A 139 -5.92 19.55 3.64
N LYS A 140 -5.93 19.71 2.30
CA LYS A 140 -7.11 19.36 1.47
C LYS A 140 -7.41 17.85 1.53
N MET A 141 -6.39 17.00 1.51
CA MET A 141 -6.56 15.55 1.69
C MET A 141 -7.17 15.23 3.06
N GLY A 142 -6.64 15.84 4.14
CA GLY A 142 -7.19 15.68 5.48
C GLY A 142 -8.65 16.14 5.59
N LEU A 143 -8.97 17.28 4.98
CA LEU A 143 -10.35 17.80 4.95
C LEU A 143 -11.29 16.85 4.18
N MET A 144 -10.87 16.31 3.05
CA MET A 144 -11.62 15.33 2.27
C MET A 144 -11.92 14.07 3.11
N ILE A 145 -10.92 13.54 3.84
CA ILE A 145 -11.12 12.40 4.74
C ILE A 145 -12.13 12.75 5.85
N LEU A 146 -11.97 13.90 6.51
CA LEU A 146 -12.88 14.39 7.56
C LEU A 146 -14.33 14.53 7.05
N GLN A 147 -14.51 14.90 5.79
CA GLN A 147 -15.79 15.02 5.11
C GLN A 147 -16.27 13.71 4.45
N LYS A 148 -15.78 12.55 4.92
CA LYS A 148 -16.16 11.22 4.40
C LYS A 148 -15.98 11.08 2.89
N GLY A 149 -14.86 11.56 2.40
CA GLY A 149 -14.50 11.47 0.98
C GLY A 149 -15.04 12.58 0.09
N GLN A 150 -15.74 13.59 0.66
CA GLN A 150 -16.23 14.73 -0.09
C GLN A 150 -15.26 15.89 -0.08
N PHE A 151 -15.23 16.65 -1.17
CA PHE A 151 -14.52 17.92 -1.27
C PHE A 151 -15.24 18.86 -2.23
N ASN A 152 -15.49 20.11 -1.81
CA ASN A 152 -16.23 21.12 -2.59
C ASN A 152 -17.55 20.60 -3.19
N GLY A 153 -18.31 19.81 -2.42
CA GLY A 153 -19.60 19.25 -2.83
C GLY A 153 -19.53 18.05 -3.77
N CYS A 154 -18.33 17.57 -4.12
CA CYS A 154 -18.14 16.37 -4.95
C CYS A 154 -17.64 15.20 -4.10
N GLN A 155 -18.17 14.00 -4.34
CA GLN A 155 -17.63 12.75 -3.76
C GLN A 155 -16.36 12.36 -4.54
N VAL A 156 -15.19 12.48 -3.90
CA VAL A 156 -13.88 12.15 -4.48
C VAL A 156 -13.49 10.71 -4.19
N VAL A 157 -13.73 10.26 -2.95
CA VAL A 157 -13.51 8.88 -2.51
C VAL A 157 -14.82 8.35 -1.92
N PRO A 158 -15.24 7.11 -2.23
CA PRO A 158 -16.47 6.54 -1.64
C PRO A 158 -16.48 6.65 -0.11
N ALA A 159 -17.61 7.05 0.47
CA ALA A 159 -17.73 7.28 1.91
C ALA A 159 -17.48 5.99 2.72
N GLU A 160 -18.04 4.88 2.25
CA GLU A 160 -17.84 3.55 2.83
C GLU A 160 -16.37 3.12 2.84
N TRP A 161 -15.59 3.54 1.83
CA TRP A 161 -14.15 3.29 1.82
C TRP A 161 -13.42 4.09 2.90
N ILE A 162 -13.76 5.37 3.05
CA ILE A 162 -13.18 6.23 4.11
C ILE A 162 -13.52 5.67 5.50
N GLU A 163 -14.78 5.26 5.72
CA GLU A 163 -15.22 4.67 6.98
C GLU A 163 -14.46 3.36 7.28
N SER A 164 -14.34 2.49 6.29
CA SER A 164 -13.57 1.25 6.42
C SER A 164 -12.09 1.52 6.70
N ALA A 165 -11.44 2.37 5.90
CA ALA A 165 -10.02 2.67 6.03
C ALA A 165 -9.66 3.41 7.33
N SER A 166 -10.62 4.12 7.93
CA SER A 166 -10.45 4.86 9.20
C SER A 166 -10.87 4.05 10.43
N SER A 167 -11.38 2.84 10.25
CA SER A 167 -11.73 1.94 11.37
C SER A 167 -10.56 1.04 11.75
N ALA A 168 -10.57 0.53 12.98
CA ALA A 168 -9.58 -0.45 13.43
C ALA A 168 -9.71 -1.75 12.61
N GLN A 169 -8.65 -2.13 11.90
CA GLN A 169 -8.61 -3.34 11.06
C GLN A 169 -7.94 -4.50 11.79
N VAL A 170 -6.86 -4.22 12.49
CA VAL A 170 -6.05 -5.22 13.21
C VAL A 170 -5.52 -4.60 14.50
N PRO A 171 -5.27 -5.39 15.57
CA PRO A 171 -4.55 -4.90 16.73
C PRO A 171 -3.14 -4.45 16.33
N CYS A 172 -2.76 -3.22 16.67
CA CYS A 172 -1.41 -2.73 16.48
C CYS A 172 -0.56 -3.10 17.70
N VAL A 173 -0.12 -4.36 17.76
CA VAL A 173 0.83 -4.82 18.78
C VAL A 173 2.22 -4.86 18.15
N PRO A 174 3.21 -4.09 18.63
CA PRO A 174 4.56 -4.18 18.13
C PRO A 174 5.11 -5.61 18.24
N ALA A 175 5.92 -6.01 17.26
CA ALA A 175 6.56 -7.32 17.30
C ALA A 175 7.34 -7.50 18.62
N GLY A 176 6.97 -8.52 19.39
CA GLY A 176 7.59 -8.81 20.70
C GLY A 176 6.85 -8.26 21.93
N MET A 177 5.75 -7.51 21.76
CA MET A 177 4.83 -7.17 22.84
C MET A 177 3.62 -8.11 22.83
N ASN A 178 3.16 -8.52 24.01
CA ASN A 178 1.89 -9.19 24.15
C ASN A 178 0.75 -8.16 24.05
N SER A 179 -0.43 -8.59 23.56
CA SER A 179 -1.61 -7.72 23.46
C SER A 179 -1.95 -6.97 24.76
N ASP A 180 -1.59 -7.53 25.91
CA ASP A 180 -1.84 -6.99 27.25
C ASP A 180 -0.90 -5.81 27.61
N ASP A 181 0.16 -5.56 26.83
CA ASP A 181 1.11 -4.46 27.02
C ASP A 181 0.81 -3.24 26.13
N ALA A 182 -0.13 -3.35 25.20
CA ALA A 182 -0.47 -2.29 24.24
C ALA A 182 -1.38 -1.20 24.86
N ASP A 183 -2.00 -1.46 26.03
CA ASP A 183 -2.91 -0.54 26.73
C ASP A 183 -2.25 0.20 27.92
N LYS A 184 -0.92 0.15 28.05
CA LYS A 184 -0.15 0.88 29.08
C LYS A 184 0.72 1.94 28.46
#